data_8ba0ccb872b4a19d8bb31ee84386b32f
#
_entry.id   8ba0ccb872b4a19d8bb31ee84386b32f
#
_cell.length_a   1.000
_cell.length_b   1.000
_cell.length_c   1.000
_cell.angle_alpha   90.00
_cell.angle_beta   90.00
_cell.angle_gamma   90.00
#
_symmetry.space_group_name_H-M   'P 1'
#
loop_
_entity.id
_entity.type
_entity.pdbx_description
1 polymer ?
#
loop_
_entity_poly.entity_id
_entity_poly.type
_entity_poly.pdbx_seq_one_letter_code
_entity_poly.pdbx_strand_id
1 'polypeptide(L)'
;MQNPFTTTFSKTPEYTYIHTEKTEEILENFIYDNPSESVYKITGVRGSGKTVILAKVEEELRTNESRYINWLVFDVNPARDILGQIGAMLVKAGFGSQDKKTTGIDEVSKSEEMVKFASEYGRWLRAGYPVYFVCTGLYENIQELSNVKNLTFFRRAATVKTEPLNMIRMTEMYKSKLDIDSDEAREMAKITKGYAYAFQELGVLCFKKKAGESLKDILMNI
;
A
#
# COMPACT_ATOMS: atom_id res chain seq x y z
N MET A 1 -17.63 9.49 -20.76
CA MET A 1 -16.22 9.35 -20.35
C MET A 1 -16.21 8.76 -18.95
N GLN A 2 -15.38 7.78 -18.65
CA GLN A 2 -15.29 7.16 -17.32
C GLN A 2 -14.52 8.08 -16.38
N ASN A 3 -14.97 8.16 -15.09
CA ASN A 3 -14.27 8.95 -14.09
C ASN A 3 -12.88 8.35 -13.82
N PRO A 4 -11.78 9.12 -14.01
CA PRO A 4 -10.44 8.62 -13.77
C PRO A 4 -10.07 8.54 -12.28
N PHE A 5 -10.79 9.26 -11.41
CA PHE A 5 -10.59 9.24 -9.96
C PHE A 5 -11.47 8.17 -9.31
N THR A 6 -10.99 7.61 -8.21
CA THR A 6 -11.71 6.56 -7.48
C THR A 6 -11.48 6.65 -5.98
N THR A 7 -12.54 6.41 -5.22
CA THR A 7 -12.49 6.22 -3.77
C THR A 7 -12.62 4.75 -3.37
N THR A 8 -12.52 3.83 -4.35
CA THR A 8 -12.62 2.40 -4.10
C THR A 8 -11.42 1.92 -3.29
N PHE A 9 -11.67 1.27 -2.17
CA PHE A 9 -10.65 0.70 -1.31
C PHE A 9 -9.91 -0.48 -1.98
N SER A 10 -8.68 -0.70 -1.54
CA SER A 10 -7.86 -1.87 -1.88
C SER A 10 -7.47 -2.00 -3.37
N LYS A 11 -7.51 -0.89 -4.12
CA LYS A 11 -7.04 -0.87 -5.50
C LYS A 11 -6.15 0.34 -5.75
N THR A 12 -5.06 0.10 -6.48
CA THR A 12 -4.26 1.20 -7.03
C THR A 12 -5.12 1.97 -8.03
N PRO A 13 -5.23 3.31 -7.92
CA PRO A 13 -5.95 4.10 -8.93
C PRO A 13 -5.26 3.99 -10.29
N GLU A 14 -5.90 3.40 -11.27
CA GLU A 14 -5.31 3.10 -12.59
C GLU A 14 -4.82 4.35 -13.32
N TYR A 15 -5.59 5.45 -13.27
CA TYR A 15 -5.31 6.66 -14.06
C TYR A 15 -4.82 7.84 -13.24
N THR A 16 -4.89 7.76 -11.92
CA THR A 16 -4.62 8.87 -11.01
C THR A 16 -3.71 8.46 -9.85
N TYR A 17 -2.94 7.39 -10.04
CA TYR A 17 -1.90 7.01 -9.10
C TYR A 17 -0.77 8.03 -9.12
N ILE A 18 -0.44 8.56 -7.95
CA ILE A 18 0.73 9.42 -7.76
C ILE A 18 1.82 8.59 -7.13
N HIS A 19 2.89 8.40 -7.86
CA HIS A 19 4.05 7.63 -7.44
C HIS A 19 4.70 8.24 -6.19
N THR A 20 5.05 7.42 -5.23
CA THR A 20 5.73 7.83 -4.00
C THR A 20 7.07 7.12 -3.86
N GLU A 21 8.08 7.82 -3.36
CA GLU A 21 9.41 7.23 -3.09
C GLU A 21 9.34 6.05 -2.12
N LYS A 22 8.29 5.98 -1.29
CA LYS A 22 8.10 4.89 -0.33
C LYS A 22 7.80 3.54 -0.98
N THR A 23 7.11 3.55 -2.11
CA THR A 23 6.90 2.34 -2.89
C THR A 23 8.21 1.86 -3.51
N GLU A 24 8.99 2.78 -4.06
CA GLU A 24 10.32 2.50 -4.63
C GLU A 24 11.28 1.93 -3.58
N GLU A 25 11.35 2.54 -2.41
CA GLU A 25 12.19 2.08 -1.29
C GLU A 25 11.97 0.60 -0.96
N ILE A 26 10.72 0.16 -0.87
CA ILE A 26 10.39 -1.24 -0.59
C ILE A 26 10.76 -2.15 -1.77
N LEU A 27 10.39 -1.74 -2.98
CA LEU A 27 10.62 -2.54 -4.19
C LEU A 27 12.10 -2.71 -4.50
N GLU A 28 12.87 -1.64 -4.47
CA GLU A 28 14.31 -1.68 -4.68
C GLU A 28 14.99 -2.64 -3.71
N ASN A 29 14.65 -2.55 -2.42
CA ASN A 29 15.22 -3.45 -1.43
C ASN A 29 14.85 -4.92 -1.67
N PHE A 30 13.61 -5.22 -2.05
CA PHE A 30 13.16 -6.61 -2.25
C PHE A 30 13.71 -7.24 -3.53
N ILE A 31 13.92 -6.43 -4.57
CA ILE A 31 14.43 -6.90 -5.87
C ILE A 31 15.92 -7.26 -5.79
N TYR A 32 16.69 -6.66 -4.89
CA TYR A 32 18.11 -7.01 -4.72
C TYR A 32 18.30 -8.47 -4.30
N ASP A 33 19.42 -9.05 -4.73
CA ASP A 33 19.77 -10.44 -4.41
C ASP A 33 19.95 -10.67 -2.90
N ASN A 34 20.43 -9.65 -2.20
CA ASN A 34 20.67 -9.71 -0.76
C ASN A 34 20.04 -8.49 -0.07
N PRO A 35 18.72 -8.46 0.11
CA PRO A 35 18.01 -7.33 0.69
C PRO A 35 18.42 -7.10 2.15
N SER A 36 18.61 -5.84 2.52
CA SER A 36 18.92 -5.46 3.90
C SER A 36 17.76 -5.68 4.86
N GLU A 37 16.51 -5.58 4.33
CA GLU A 37 15.28 -5.73 5.09
C GLU A 37 14.38 -6.77 4.44
N SER A 38 13.83 -7.66 5.26
CA SER A 38 12.85 -8.65 4.83
C SER A 38 11.42 -8.33 5.30
N VAL A 39 11.26 -7.30 6.12
CA VAL A 39 9.97 -6.89 6.69
C VAL A 39 9.82 -5.38 6.63
N TYR A 40 8.70 -4.93 6.06
CA TYR A 40 8.29 -3.54 6.06
C TYR A 40 6.95 -3.34 6.74
N LYS A 41 6.87 -2.31 7.58
CA LYS A 41 5.64 -1.84 8.23
C LYS A 41 5.28 -0.47 7.66
N ILE A 42 4.17 -0.38 6.94
CA ILE A 42 3.67 0.86 6.39
C ILE A 42 2.66 1.45 7.37
N THR A 43 2.94 2.63 7.89
CA THR A 43 2.08 3.29 8.87
C THR A 43 1.69 4.70 8.44
N GLY A 44 0.55 5.17 8.93
CA GLY A 44 0.01 6.49 8.65
C GLY A 44 -1.46 6.58 9.05
N VAL A 45 -2.02 7.78 8.96
CA VAL A 45 -3.43 8.02 9.28
C VAL A 45 -4.36 7.29 8.29
N ARG A 46 -5.64 7.17 8.62
CA ARG A 46 -6.65 6.60 7.70
C ARG A 46 -6.69 7.44 6.42
N GLY A 47 -6.81 6.78 5.26
CA GLY A 47 -6.88 7.45 3.96
C GLY A 47 -5.56 8.05 3.45
N SER A 48 -4.43 7.85 4.13
CA SER A 48 -3.11 8.35 3.71
C SER A 48 -2.46 7.54 2.57
N GLY A 49 -3.13 6.49 2.06
CA GLY A 49 -2.64 5.70 0.94
C GLY A 49 -1.84 4.45 1.32
N LYS A 50 -1.83 4.01 2.59
CA LYS A 50 -1.12 2.79 3.03
C LYS A 50 -1.46 1.56 2.18
N THR A 51 -2.75 1.25 2.04
CA THR A 51 -3.27 0.14 1.23
C THR A 51 -2.86 0.26 -0.24
N VAL A 52 -2.80 1.49 -0.77
CA VAL A 52 -2.37 1.74 -2.16
C VAL A 52 -0.88 1.45 -2.34
N ILE A 53 -0.04 1.81 -1.37
CA ILE A 53 1.39 1.47 -1.39
C ILE A 53 1.56 -0.05 -1.35
N LEU A 54 0.86 -0.75 -0.45
CA LEU A 54 0.90 -2.21 -0.36
C LEU A 54 0.46 -2.86 -1.68
N ALA A 55 -0.71 -2.47 -2.21
CA ALA A 55 -1.23 -3.00 -3.47
C ALA A 55 -0.27 -2.77 -4.64
N LYS A 56 0.39 -1.60 -4.68
CA LYS A 56 1.37 -1.29 -5.73
C LYS A 56 2.64 -2.13 -5.59
N VAL A 57 3.15 -2.32 -4.39
CA VAL A 57 4.28 -3.25 -4.14
C VAL A 57 3.93 -4.66 -4.60
N GLU A 58 2.76 -5.17 -4.24
CA GLU A 58 2.32 -6.50 -4.65
C GLU A 58 2.16 -6.64 -6.18
N GLU A 59 1.56 -5.63 -6.83
CA GLU A 59 1.39 -5.57 -8.28
C GLU A 59 2.75 -5.63 -8.99
N GLU A 60 3.68 -4.78 -8.59
CA GLU A 60 5.03 -4.71 -9.19
C GLU A 60 5.81 -6.02 -8.98
N LEU A 61 5.70 -6.63 -7.80
CA LEU A 61 6.35 -7.92 -7.55
C LEU A 61 5.75 -9.06 -8.37
N ARG A 62 4.42 -9.05 -8.61
CA ARG A 62 3.75 -10.06 -9.47
C ARG A 62 4.14 -9.91 -10.94
N THR A 63 4.36 -8.69 -11.40
CA THR A 63 4.67 -8.38 -12.79
C THR A 63 6.17 -8.29 -13.07
N ASN A 64 7.00 -8.37 -12.03
CA ASN A 64 8.45 -8.31 -12.18
C ASN A 64 8.98 -9.55 -12.91
N GLU A 65 9.19 -9.42 -14.19
CA GLU A 65 9.83 -10.42 -15.07
C GLU A 65 11.37 -10.40 -14.94
N SER A 66 11.89 -10.17 -13.75
CA SER A 66 13.33 -10.33 -13.51
C SER A 66 13.73 -11.76 -13.89
N ARG A 67 14.65 -11.92 -14.83
CA ARG A 67 15.06 -13.19 -15.46
C ARG A 67 15.52 -14.27 -14.48
N TYR A 68 15.64 -13.95 -13.20
CA TYR A 68 16.27 -14.82 -12.20
C TYR A 68 15.44 -15.01 -10.93
N ILE A 69 14.34 -14.27 -10.73
CA ILE A 69 13.58 -14.32 -9.47
C ILE A 69 12.09 -14.33 -9.79
N ASN A 70 11.44 -15.43 -9.49
CA ASN A 70 9.98 -15.50 -9.47
C ASN A 70 9.47 -15.07 -8.10
N TRP A 71 8.45 -14.22 -8.08
CA TRP A 71 7.79 -13.80 -6.86
C TRP A 71 6.44 -14.50 -6.69
N LEU A 72 6.25 -15.15 -5.55
CA LEU A 72 4.94 -15.60 -5.09
C LEU A 72 4.41 -14.58 -4.09
N VAL A 73 3.40 -13.84 -4.49
CA VAL A 73 2.80 -12.76 -3.67
C VAL A 73 1.49 -13.25 -3.07
N PHE A 74 1.43 -13.29 -1.75
CA PHE A 74 0.28 -13.70 -0.95
C PHE A 74 -0.39 -12.48 -0.34
N ASP A 75 -1.58 -12.15 -0.83
CA ASP A 75 -2.49 -11.18 -0.23
C ASP A 75 -3.42 -11.94 0.72
N VAL A 76 -3.33 -11.69 2.02
CA VAL A 76 -4.06 -12.46 3.03
C VAL A 76 -4.95 -11.57 3.90
N ASN A 77 -6.12 -12.10 4.26
CA ASN A 77 -7.05 -11.43 5.15
C ASN A 77 -6.63 -11.65 6.62
N PRO A 78 -6.27 -10.58 7.38
CA PRO A 78 -5.81 -10.70 8.75
C PRO A 78 -6.90 -11.17 9.75
N ALA A 79 -8.16 -11.13 9.36
CA ALA A 79 -9.28 -11.59 10.19
C ALA A 79 -9.56 -13.10 10.06
N ARG A 80 -8.79 -13.82 9.26
CA ARG A 80 -8.92 -15.27 9.04
C ARG A 80 -7.62 -15.96 9.37
N ASP A 81 -7.62 -17.31 9.37
CA ASP A 81 -6.41 -18.12 9.51
C ASP A 81 -5.37 -17.77 8.45
N ILE A 82 -4.40 -16.93 8.82
CA ILE A 82 -3.36 -16.40 7.93
C ILE A 82 -2.48 -17.54 7.40
N LEU A 83 -2.06 -18.45 8.27
CA LEU A 83 -1.18 -19.56 7.90
C LEU A 83 -1.87 -20.54 6.96
N GLY A 84 -3.15 -20.82 7.19
CA GLY A 84 -3.96 -21.64 6.29
C GLY A 84 -4.14 -21.02 4.91
N GLN A 85 -4.35 -19.69 4.83
CA GLN A 85 -4.41 -18.96 3.56
C GLN A 85 -3.09 -19.07 2.79
N ILE A 86 -1.94 -18.83 3.44
CA ILE A 86 -0.61 -18.96 2.82
C ILE A 86 -0.38 -20.40 2.36
N GLY A 87 -0.71 -21.38 3.19
CA GLY A 87 -0.58 -22.81 2.84
C GLY A 87 -1.40 -23.18 1.60
N ALA A 88 -2.64 -22.73 1.51
CA ALA A 88 -3.51 -22.97 0.35
C ALA A 88 -2.95 -22.33 -0.94
N MET A 89 -2.41 -21.11 -0.85
CA MET A 89 -1.80 -20.43 -1.98
C MET A 89 -0.49 -21.12 -2.43
N LEU A 90 0.34 -21.58 -1.50
CA LEU A 90 1.54 -22.37 -1.80
C LEU A 90 1.21 -23.66 -2.52
N VAL A 91 0.19 -24.39 -2.07
CA VAL A 91 -0.28 -25.61 -2.74
C VAL A 91 -0.73 -25.31 -4.17
N LYS A 92 -1.49 -24.24 -4.36
CA LYS A 92 -1.99 -23.83 -5.68
C LYS A 92 -0.86 -23.39 -6.64
N ALA A 93 0.15 -22.71 -6.13
CA ALA A 93 1.28 -22.24 -6.93
C ALA A 93 2.30 -23.35 -7.28
N GLY A 94 2.24 -24.49 -6.61
CA GLY A 94 3.29 -25.49 -6.66
C GLY A 94 4.50 -25.09 -5.79
N PHE A 95 5.16 -26.08 -5.21
CA PHE A 95 6.30 -25.84 -4.31
C PHE A 95 7.60 -25.61 -5.12
N GLY A 96 7.86 -24.38 -5.55
CA GLY A 96 9.18 -23.96 -6.02
C GLY A 96 10.07 -23.58 -4.84
N SER A 97 11.18 -24.26 -4.63
CA SER A 97 12.06 -24.05 -3.46
C SER A 97 12.88 -22.76 -3.53
N GLN A 98 13.05 -22.18 -4.73
CA GLN A 98 13.94 -21.03 -4.96
C GLN A 98 13.21 -19.71 -5.17
N ASP A 99 11.89 -19.71 -5.27
CA ASP A 99 11.12 -18.49 -5.49
C ASP A 99 11.09 -17.63 -4.23
N LYS A 100 11.28 -16.33 -4.38
CA LYS A 100 11.03 -15.37 -3.30
C LYS A 100 9.53 -15.31 -3.01
N LYS A 101 9.16 -15.25 -1.74
CA LYS A 101 7.77 -15.25 -1.29
C LYS A 101 7.48 -14.01 -0.47
N THR A 102 6.52 -13.20 -0.91
CA THR A 102 6.08 -12.03 -0.16
C THR A 102 4.66 -12.21 0.35
N THR A 103 4.45 -11.93 1.62
CA THR A 103 3.13 -11.86 2.23
C THR A 103 2.76 -10.40 2.46
N GLY A 104 1.65 -9.95 1.88
CA GLY A 104 1.04 -8.66 2.13
C GLY A 104 -0.12 -8.80 3.11
N ILE A 105 -0.19 -7.96 4.12
CA ILE A 105 -1.32 -7.92 5.06
C ILE A 105 -1.74 -6.48 5.30
N ASP A 106 -2.95 -6.15 4.87
CA ASP A 106 -3.53 -4.83 5.10
C ASP A 106 -4.21 -4.73 6.48
N GLU A 107 -4.14 -3.56 7.10
CA GLU A 107 -4.78 -3.25 8.38
C GLU A 107 -4.46 -4.21 9.54
N VAL A 108 -3.18 -4.54 9.73
CA VAL A 108 -2.79 -5.42 10.84
C VAL A 108 -3.13 -4.85 12.21
N SER A 109 -3.54 -5.72 13.11
CA SER A 109 -3.77 -5.44 14.52
C SER A 109 -3.25 -6.59 15.38
N LYS A 110 -3.18 -6.39 16.70
CA LYS A 110 -2.81 -7.44 17.64
C LYS A 110 -3.95 -8.44 17.78
N SER A 111 -3.99 -9.43 16.89
CA SER A 111 -4.89 -10.58 16.94
C SER A 111 -4.11 -11.86 17.22
N GLU A 112 -4.80 -12.91 17.64
CA GLU A 112 -4.19 -14.23 17.85
C GLU A 112 -3.58 -14.78 16.56
N GLU A 113 -4.28 -14.64 15.44
CA GLU A 113 -3.83 -15.09 14.13
C GLU A 113 -2.58 -14.33 13.66
N MET A 114 -2.54 -13.01 13.87
CA MET A 114 -1.39 -12.20 13.53
C MET A 114 -0.16 -12.55 14.39
N VAL A 115 -0.36 -12.85 15.67
CA VAL A 115 0.72 -13.28 16.58
C VAL A 115 1.23 -14.67 16.18
N LYS A 116 0.34 -15.61 15.85
CA LYS A 116 0.73 -16.93 15.33
C LYS A 116 1.55 -16.81 14.06
N PHE A 117 1.04 -16.08 13.08
CA PHE A 117 1.74 -15.83 11.81
C PHE A 117 3.13 -15.22 12.05
N ALA A 118 3.22 -14.15 12.82
CA ALA A 118 4.48 -13.48 13.09
C ALA A 118 5.49 -14.40 13.80
N SER A 119 5.02 -15.28 14.69
CA SER A 119 5.87 -16.28 15.34
C SER A 119 6.45 -17.28 14.33
N GLU A 120 5.63 -17.84 13.45
CA GLU A 120 6.05 -18.77 12.40
C GLU A 120 6.95 -18.08 11.36
N TYR A 121 6.59 -16.86 10.94
CA TYR A 121 7.43 -16.07 10.06
C TYR A 121 8.85 -15.87 10.64
N GLY A 122 8.95 -15.57 11.93
CA GLY A 122 10.24 -15.50 12.62
C GLY A 122 11.02 -16.82 12.60
N ARG A 123 10.36 -17.98 12.55
CA ARG A 123 11.01 -19.28 12.34
C ARG A 123 11.52 -19.44 10.92
N TRP A 124 10.73 -19.04 9.93
CA TRP A 124 11.13 -19.09 8.52
C TRP A 124 12.35 -18.24 8.23
N LEU A 125 12.41 -17.03 8.79
CA LEU A 125 13.59 -16.17 8.69
C LEU A 125 14.85 -16.85 9.27
N ARG A 126 14.74 -17.44 10.47
CA ARG A 126 15.87 -18.15 11.10
C ARG A 126 16.30 -19.39 10.33
N ALA A 127 15.39 -20.03 9.63
CA ALA A 127 15.67 -21.18 8.77
C ALA A 127 16.28 -20.78 7.42
N GLY A 128 16.42 -19.48 7.13
CA GLY A 128 17.00 -18.97 5.89
C GLY A 128 16.08 -19.05 4.68
N TYR A 129 14.75 -19.18 4.88
CA TYR A 129 13.82 -19.14 3.75
C TYR A 129 13.74 -17.74 3.15
N PRO A 130 13.65 -17.62 1.81
CA PRO A 130 13.52 -16.35 1.11
C PRO A 130 12.08 -15.82 1.22
N VAL A 131 11.68 -15.44 2.43
CA VAL A 131 10.34 -14.93 2.75
C VAL A 131 10.40 -13.45 3.12
N TYR A 132 9.45 -12.70 2.60
CA TYR A 132 9.32 -11.26 2.78
C TYR A 132 7.94 -10.94 3.31
N PHE A 133 7.83 -9.85 4.05
CA PHE A 133 6.58 -9.46 4.66
C PHE A 133 6.39 -7.95 4.60
N VAL A 134 5.24 -7.52 4.08
CA VAL A 134 4.81 -6.12 4.10
C VAL A 134 3.46 -6.04 4.77
N CYS A 135 3.32 -5.18 5.75
CA CYS A 135 2.02 -4.94 6.36
C CYS A 135 1.71 -3.45 6.47
N THR A 136 0.43 -3.16 6.51
CA THR A 136 -0.05 -1.81 6.81
C THR A 136 -0.79 -1.78 8.15
N GLY A 137 -0.84 -0.61 8.77
CA GLY A 137 -1.61 -0.43 9.98
C GLY A 137 -1.59 1.01 10.49
N LEU A 138 -2.48 1.31 11.42
CA LEU A 138 -2.39 2.52 12.22
C LEU A 138 -1.15 2.41 13.13
N TYR A 139 -0.59 3.54 13.48
CA TYR A 139 0.61 3.58 14.30
C TYR A 139 0.45 2.79 15.61
N GLU A 140 -0.68 2.95 16.29
CA GLU A 140 -1.00 2.28 17.55
C GLU A 140 -1.03 0.76 17.38
N ASN A 141 -1.68 0.27 16.33
CA ASN A 141 -1.79 -1.17 16.04
C ASN A 141 -0.42 -1.79 15.76
N ILE A 142 0.41 -1.11 14.95
CA ILE A 142 1.78 -1.53 14.65
C ILE A 142 2.62 -1.55 15.93
N GLN A 143 2.47 -0.55 16.79
CA GLN A 143 3.21 -0.46 18.05
C GLN A 143 2.77 -1.57 19.04
N GLU A 144 1.49 -1.82 19.18
CA GLU A 144 0.97 -2.90 20.04
C GLU A 144 1.51 -4.27 19.60
N LEU A 145 1.48 -4.54 18.29
CA LEU A 145 2.02 -5.78 17.73
C LEU A 145 3.54 -5.88 17.95
N SER A 146 4.26 -4.77 17.77
CA SER A 146 5.71 -4.71 17.99
C SER A 146 6.12 -4.96 19.45
N ASN A 147 5.23 -4.74 20.40
CA ASN A 147 5.45 -4.95 21.82
C ASN A 147 5.12 -6.37 22.29
N VAL A 148 4.61 -7.23 21.41
CA VAL A 148 4.36 -8.64 21.76
C VAL A 148 5.70 -9.33 22.04
N LYS A 149 5.75 -10.08 23.15
CA LYS A 149 6.93 -10.87 23.50
C LYS A 149 7.27 -11.84 22.37
N ASN A 150 8.56 -12.01 22.12
CA ASN A 150 9.09 -12.91 21.08
C ASN A 150 8.93 -12.45 19.62
N LEU A 151 8.34 -11.29 19.35
CA LEU A 151 8.31 -10.68 18.01
C LEU A 151 9.44 -9.66 17.82
N THR A 152 10.65 -10.00 18.23
CA THR A 152 11.82 -9.08 18.19
C THR A 152 12.17 -8.65 16.77
N PHE A 153 12.00 -9.52 15.78
CA PHE A 153 12.22 -9.18 14.37
C PHE A 153 11.24 -8.09 13.92
N PHE A 154 9.96 -8.21 14.27
CA PHE A 154 8.93 -7.25 13.89
C PHE A 154 9.18 -5.87 14.54
N ARG A 155 9.69 -5.84 15.77
CA ARG A 155 10.10 -4.58 16.42
C ARG A 155 11.23 -3.88 15.64
N ARG A 156 12.21 -4.63 15.13
CA ARG A 156 13.38 -4.12 14.40
C ARG A 156 13.09 -3.83 12.93
N ALA A 157 12.02 -4.38 12.39
CA ALA A 157 11.66 -4.23 10.99
C ALA A 157 11.50 -2.75 10.57
N ALA A 158 11.86 -2.47 9.34
CA ALA A 158 11.75 -1.13 8.75
C ALA A 158 10.33 -0.59 8.84
N THR A 159 10.20 0.69 9.15
CA THR A 159 8.92 1.37 9.23
C THR A 159 8.87 2.50 8.23
N VAL A 160 8.00 2.36 7.25
CA VAL A 160 7.71 3.37 6.23
C VAL A 160 6.49 4.17 6.68
N LYS A 161 6.65 5.48 6.83
CA LYS A 161 5.53 6.38 7.13
C LYS A 161 5.00 6.96 5.83
N THR A 162 3.68 6.96 5.66
CA THR A 162 3.06 7.66 4.54
C THR A 162 3.29 9.17 4.67
N GLU A 163 3.56 9.82 3.55
CA GLU A 163 3.78 11.24 3.45
C GLU A 163 2.67 11.89 2.60
N PRO A 164 2.44 13.19 2.75
CA PRO A 164 1.54 13.91 1.85
C PRO A 164 1.96 13.75 0.39
N LEU A 165 1.00 13.56 -0.51
CA LEU A 165 1.25 13.51 -1.95
C LEU A 165 1.88 14.82 -2.43
N ASN A 166 2.75 14.70 -3.43
CA ASN A 166 3.44 15.85 -4.01
C ASN A 166 2.46 16.83 -4.67
N MET A 167 2.49 18.09 -4.23
CA MET A 167 1.58 19.15 -4.65
C MET A 167 1.63 19.39 -6.16
N ILE A 168 2.82 19.38 -6.76
CA ILE A 168 3.00 19.61 -8.20
C ILE A 168 2.35 18.47 -8.98
N ARG A 169 2.64 17.22 -8.61
CA ARG A 169 2.05 16.04 -9.26
C ARG A 169 0.53 16.00 -9.13
N MET A 170 -0.03 16.40 -7.97
CA MET A 170 -1.48 16.51 -7.81
C MET A 170 -2.08 17.57 -8.73
N THR A 171 -1.44 18.75 -8.83
CA THR A 171 -1.89 19.85 -9.71
C THR A 171 -1.90 19.40 -11.17
N GLU A 172 -0.82 18.77 -11.63
CA GLU A 172 -0.72 18.24 -13.00
C GLU A 172 -1.77 17.17 -13.29
N MET A 173 -2.03 16.30 -12.32
CA MET A 173 -3.03 15.24 -12.43
C MET A 173 -4.45 15.83 -12.54
N TYR A 174 -4.82 16.78 -11.68
CA TYR A 174 -6.12 17.45 -11.77
C TYR A 174 -6.28 18.17 -13.10
N LYS A 175 -5.28 18.99 -13.49
CA LYS A 175 -5.29 19.71 -14.75
C LYS A 175 -5.52 18.78 -15.95
N SER A 176 -4.78 17.67 -16.02
CA SER A 176 -4.83 16.75 -17.16
C SER A 176 -6.09 15.88 -17.20
N LYS A 177 -6.63 15.50 -16.03
CA LYS A 177 -7.77 14.56 -15.94
C LYS A 177 -9.13 15.25 -15.89
N LEU A 178 -9.19 16.51 -15.47
CA LEU A 178 -10.43 17.29 -15.40
C LEU A 178 -10.54 18.34 -16.50
N ASP A 179 -9.47 18.54 -17.31
CA ASP A 179 -9.39 19.58 -18.35
C ASP A 179 -9.70 20.97 -17.81
N ILE A 180 -9.08 21.32 -16.67
CA ILE A 180 -9.21 22.59 -15.98
C ILE A 180 -7.92 23.41 -16.08
N ASP A 181 -8.00 24.70 -15.78
CA ASP A 181 -6.81 25.54 -15.78
C ASP A 181 -5.85 25.27 -14.60
N SER A 182 -4.65 25.82 -14.68
CA SER A 182 -3.59 25.56 -13.69
C SER A 182 -3.89 26.18 -12.33
N ASP A 183 -4.67 27.24 -12.25
CA ASP A 183 -4.97 27.92 -10.99
C ASP A 183 -6.06 27.15 -10.24
N GLU A 184 -7.12 26.72 -10.92
CA GLU A 184 -8.15 25.85 -10.35
C GLU A 184 -7.55 24.51 -9.88
N ALA A 185 -6.69 23.87 -10.70
CA ALA A 185 -6.02 22.64 -10.33
C ALA A 185 -5.11 22.79 -9.10
N ARG A 186 -4.40 23.93 -8.99
CA ARG A 186 -3.55 24.23 -7.84
C ARG A 186 -4.37 24.50 -6.58
N GLU A 187 -5.50 25.18 -6.71
CA GLU A 187 -6.41 25.39 -5.58
C GLU A 187 -6.97 24.07 -5.06
N MET A 188 -7.43 23.18 -5.94
CA MET A 188 -7.87 21.84 -5.60
C MET A 188 -6.77 21.06 -4.85
N ALA A 189 -5.55 21.06 -5.37
CA ALA A 189 -4.43 20.38 -4.73
C ALA A 189 -4.12 20.93 -3.33
N LYS A 190 -4.19 22.24 -3.14
CA LYS A 190 -4.00 22.91 -1.82
C LYS A 190 -5.06 22.50 -0.81
N ILE A 191 -6.33 22.40 -1.22
CA ILE A 191 -7.44 22.02 -0.36
C ILE A 191 -7.21 20.62 0.23
N THR A 192 -6.72 19.68 -0.56
CA THR A 192 -6.46 18.29 -0.12
C THR A 192 -5.26 18.16 0.80
N LYS A 193 -4.39 19.17 0.89
CA LYS A 193 -3.17 19.17 1.70
C LYS A 193 -2.27 17.92 1.49
N GLY A 194 -2.33 17.31 0.31
CA GLY A 194 -1.60 16.09 0.01
C GLY A 194 -2.24 14.81 0.56
N TYR A 195 -3.43 14.88 1.12
CA TYR A 195 -4.11 13.73 1.68
C TYR A 195 -4.67 12.84 0.55
N ALA A 196 -4.19 11.62 0.44
CA ALA A 196 -4.44 10.75 -0.72
C ALA A 196 -5.93 10.49 -0.96
N TYR A 197 -6.69 10.22 0.10
CA TYR A 197 -8.13 10.01 -0.01
C TYR A 197 -8.85 11.29 -0.49
N ALA A 198 -8.52 12.44 0.11
CA ALA A 198 -9.13 13.72 -0.27
C ALA A 198 -8.80 14.11 -1.72
N PHE A 199 -7.59 13.79 -2.20
CA PHE A 199 -7.21 13.98 -3.60
C PHE A 199 -8.13 13.20 -4.53
N GLN A 200 -8.39 11.93 -4.26
CA GLN A 200 -9.28 11.10 -5.08
C GLN A 200 -10.73 11.56 -4.96
N GLU A 201 -11.21 11.82 -3.76
CA GLU A 201 -12.60 12.23 -3.51
C GLU A 201 -12.95 13.55 -4.18
N LEU A 202 -12.10 14.56 -4.01
CA LEU A 202 -12.30 15.85 -4.68
C LEU A 202 -12.27 15.70 -6.21
N GLY A 203 -11.38 14.86 -6.73
CA GLY A 203 -11.34 14.52 -8.15
C GLY A 203 -12.63 13.86 -8.65
N VAL A 204 -13.18 12.91 -7.87
CA VAL A 204 -14.48 12.26 -8.19
C VAL A 204 -15.60 13.28 -8.25
N LEU A 205 -15.67 14.19 -7.28
CA LEU A 205 -16.71 15.21 -7.19
C LEU A 205 -16.61 16.22 -8.33
N CYS A 206 -15.42 16.74 -8.60
CA CYS A 206 -15.21 17.69 -9.68
C CYS A 206 -15.44 17.08 -11.06
N PHE A 207 -15.13 15.81 -11.28
CA PHE A 207 -15.46 15.12 -12.53
C PHE A 207 -16.98 15.00 -12.76
N LYS A 208 -17.76 14.88 -11.68
CA LYS A 208 -19.23 14.83 -11.72
C LYS A 208 -19.90 16.19 -11.74
N LYS A 209 -19.12 17.27 -11.68
CA LYS A 209 -19.58 18.66 -11.65
C LYS A 209 -20.57 18.94 -12.79
N LYS A 210 -21.67 19.58 -12.44
CA LYS A 210 -22.64 20.06 -13.44
C LYS A 210 -22.13 21.35 -14.10
N ALA A 211 -22.58 21.61 -15.32
CA ALA A 211 -22.27 22.85 -16.00
C ALA A 211 -22.72 24.06 -15.16
N GLY A 212 -21.80 24.96 -14.84
CA GLY A 212 -22.04 26.16 -14.04
C GLY A 212 -21.78 26.05 -12.53
N GLU A 213 -21.51 24.86 -12.00
CA GLU A 213 -21.09 24.72 -10.60
C GLU A 213 -19.64 25.19 -10.41
N SER A 214 -19.37 25.97 -9.38
CA SER A 214 -18.02 26.36 -8.99
C SER A 214 -17.38 25.33 -8.03
N LEU A 215 -16.06 25.38 -7.88
CA LEU A 215 -15.34 24.58 -6.85
C LEU A 215 -15.90 24.85 -5.44
N LYS A 216 -16.29 26.12 -5.17
CA LYS A 216 -16.89 26.50 -3.87
C LYS A 216 -18.23 25.81 -3.63
N ASP A 217 -19.07 25.68 -4.66
CA ASP A 217 -20.37 25.01 -4.52
C ASP A 217 -20.19 23.52 -4.20
N ILE A 218 -19.18 22.88 -4.81
CA ILE A 218 -18.85 21.49 -4.52
C ILE A 218 -18.39 21.32 -3.07
N LEU A 219 -17.52 22.22 -2.58
CA LEU A 219 -16.98 22.15 -1.22
C LEU A 219 -18.02 22.43 -0.13
N MET A 220 -19.08 23.22 -0.43
CA MET A 220 -20.17 23.45 0.51
C MET A 220 -21.10 22.25 0.69
N ASN A 221 -21.01 21.25 -0.20
CA ASN A 221 -21.84 20.05 -0.19
C ASN A 221 -21.13 18.81 0.37
N ILE A 222 -19.93 18.98 0.90
CA ILE A 222 -19.12 17.96 1.60
C ILE A 222 -19.21 18.18 3.12
#